data_f258e7504f45e08231e2bce8c3f10fb0
#
_entry.id   f258e7504f45e08231e2bce8c3f10fb0
#
_cell.length_a   1.000
_cell.length_b   1.000
_cell.length_c   1.000
_cell.angle_alpha   90.00
_cell.angle_beta   90.00
_cell.angle_gamma   90.00
#
_symmetry.space_group_name_H-M   'P 1'
#
loop_
_entity.id
_entity.type
_entity.pdbx_description
1 polymer ?
#
loop_
_entity_poly.entity_id
_entity_poly.type
_entity_poly.pdbx_seq_one_letter_code
_entity_poly.pdbx_strand_id
1 'polypeptide(L)'
;MGTLDGKAIAVTGAGRGIGLSHASLLAAEGASVVVNDVGPAPDGGALTLAEQAAREIRDAGGVAVANTDDISTWEGGESLVAKTVSEFGRIDGLVLNAGIIRDRMLVNMTEAEWDSVIAVHLKGHFAPLRAAANHWRDLSKSRGGPAGGHVVMTSSEAGLYGNVGQANYSAAKAGIVGLAMVAARELERYGVSVNVVCPRSRTSMTEHLGLFDATPGFDLWHPDNISPLVAYLCTDDAAAVSGQTFVVHGGTVSLMEPWTEASRIVSPERWTVSALTSASEELFVGRSTSIMPFPNPTSSDA
;
A
#
# COMPACT_ATOMS: atom_id res chain seq x y z
N MET A 1 -4.53 1.94 27.55
CA MET A 1 -5.14 2.53 26.35
C MET A 1 -4.16 2.38 25.22
N GLY A 2 -4.59 1.80 24.13
CA GLY A 2 -3.76 1.66 22.92
C GLY A 2 -3.64 2.98 22.17
N THR A 3 -2.70 3.07 21.24
CA THR A 3 -2.44 4.30 20.46
C THR A 3 -3.56 4.62 19.46
N LEU A 4 -4.44 3.64 19.17
CA LEU A 4 -5.55 3.73 18.21
C LEU A 4 -6.94 3.58 18.84
N ASP A 5 -7.03 3.74 20.18
CA ASP A 5 -8.29 3.62 20.88
C ASP A 5 -9.39 4.51 20.29
N GLY A 6 -10.55 3.91 19.99
CA GLY A 6 -11.72 4.59 19.45
C GLY A 6 -11.65 4.94 17.96
N LYS A 7 -10.61 4.53 17.23
CA LYS A 7 -10.52 4.65 15.77
C LYS A 7 -11.18 3.45 15.08
N ALA A 8 -11.73 3.68 13.89
CA ALA A 8 -12.26 2.65 13.00
C ALA A 8 -11.41 2.59 11.72
N ILE A 9 -10.86 1.41 11.41
CA ILE A 9 -9.91 1.22 10.31
C ILE A 9 -10.35 0.04 9.43
N ALA A 10 -10.39 0.25 8.11
CA ALA A 10 -10.61 -0.82 7.15
C ALA A 10 -9.27 -1.26 6.55
N VAL A 11 -9.06 -2.59 6.46
CA VAL A 11 -7.83 -3.19 5.89
C VAL A 11 -8.22 -4.14 4.77
N THR A 12 -7.69 -3.93 3.55
CA THR A 12 -7.96 -4.79 2.39
C THR A 12 -6.91 -5.89 2.23
N GLY A 13 -7.33 -7.07 1.75
CA GLY A 13 -6.46 -8.25 1.66
C GLY A 13 -5.98 -8.70 3.04
N ALA A 14 -6.85 -8.60 4.05
CA ALA A 14 -6.50 -8.78 5.45
C ALA A 14 -6.82 -10.18 6.01
N GLY A 15 -7.21 -11.11 5.14
CA GLY A 15 -7.50 -12.49 5.56
C GLY A 15 -6.26 -13.32 5.86
N ARG A 16 -5.06 -12.87 5.45
CA ARG A 16 -3.79 -13.58 5.66
C ARG A 16 -2.58 -12.67 5.45
N GLY A 17 -1.38 -13.19 5.77
CA GLY A 17 -0.09 -12.55 5.50
C GLY A 17 0.05 -11.16 6.11
N ILE A 18 0.62 -10.22 5.35
CA ILE A 18 0.88 -8.86 5.82
C ILE A 18 -0.43 -8.14 6.22
N GLY A 19 -1.51 -8.32 5.45
CA GLY A 19 -2.79 -7.69 5.75
C GLY A 19 -3.41 -8.16 7.07
N LEU A 20 -3.32 -9.46 7.38
CA LEU A 20 -3.74 -10.00 8.68
C LEU A 20 -2.88 -9.46 9.82
N SER A 21 -1.57 -9.40 9.61
CA SER A 21 -0.66 -8.79 10.59
C SER A 21 -1.02 -7.32 10.88
N HIS A 22 -1.32 -6.53 9.83
CA HIS A 22 -1.80 -5.16 10.01
C HIS A 22 -3.08 -5.10 10.82
N ALA A 23 -4.11 -5.87 10.43
CA ALA A 23 -5.41 -5.89 11.09
C ALA A 23 -5.30 -6.30 12.56
N SER A 24 -4.46 -7.31 12.86
CA SER A 24 -4.22 -7.80 14.21
C SER A 24 -3.53 -6.76 15.09
N LEU A 25 -2.47 -6.11 14.59
CA LEU A 25 -1.78 -5.07 15.36
C LEU A 25 -2.66 -3.84 15.57
N LEU A 26 -3.37 -3.37 14.54
CA LEU A 26 -4.29 -2.25 14.67
C LEU A 26 -5.37 -2.50 15.74
N ALA A 27 -5.92 -3.73 15.76
CA ALA A 27 -6.89 -4.12 16.79
C ALA A 27 -6.26 -4.24 18.18
N ALA A 28 -5.03 -4.74 18.29
CA ALA A 28 -4.29 -4.81 19.56
C ALA A 28 -3.97 -3.41 20.11
N GLU A 29 -3.78 -2.42 19.22
CA GLU A 29 -3.61 -1.00 19.58
C GLU A 29 -4.94 -0.27 19.85
N GLY A 30 -6.08 -0.98 19.87
CA GLY A 30 -7.39 -0.46 20.29
C GLY A 30 -8.32 -0.01 19.16
N ALA A 31 -7.93 -0.18 17.90
CA ALA A 31 -8.82 0.13 16.78
C ALA A 31 -9.93 -0.91 16.61
N SER A 32 -11.09 -0.44 16.13
CA SER A 32 -12.13 -1.30 15.57
C SER A 32 -11.82 -1.55 14.09
N VAL A 33 -11.68 -2.82 13.66
CA VAL A 33 -11.15 -3.15 12.34
C VAL A 33 -12.19 -3.82 11.46
N VAL A 34 -12.33 -3.36 10.21
CA VAL A 34 -12.99 -4.11 9.14
C VAL A 34 -11.92 -4.88 8.37
N VAL A 35 -11.99 -6.20 8.45
CA VAL A 35 -11.11 -7.14 7.73
C VAL A 35 -11.75 -7.46 6.39
N ASN A 36 -11.18 -6.96 5.29
CA ASN A 36 -11.67 -7.29 3.95
C ASN A 36 -10.75 -8.31 3.27
N ASP A 37 -11.36 -9.39 2.74
CA ASP A 37 -10.70 -10.37 1.87
C ASP A 37 -11.76 -11.13 1.07
N VAL A 38 -11.51 -11.37 -0.21
CA VAL A 38 -12.41 -12.14 -1.11
C VAL A 38 -12.11 -13.64 -1.10
N GLY A 39 -11.06 -14.06 -0.39
CA GLY A 39 -10.63 -15.47 -0.34
C GLY A 39 -11.72 -16.38 0.24
N PRO A 40 -11.95 -17.54 -0.40
CA PRO A 40 -12.89 -18.53 0.10
C PRO A 40 -12.41 -19.11 1.44
N ALA A 41 -13.27 -19.91 2.04
CA ALA A 41 -12.93 -20.68 3.24
C ALA A 41 -11.69 -21.57 2.99
N PRO A 42 -10.66 -21.50 3.85
CA PRO A 42 -9.54 -22.43 3.77
C PRO A 42 -10.04 -23.88 3.88
N ASP A 43 -9.47 -24.76 3.08
CA ASP A 43 -9.75 -26.22 3.11
C ASP A 43 -11.23 -26.59 3.01
N GLY A 44 -12.05 -25.73 2.37
CA GLY A 44 -13.49 -25.94 2.25
C GLY A 44 -14.27 -25.77 3.57
N GLY A 45 -13.69 -25.08 4.54
CA GLY A 45 -14.31 -24.74 5.82
C GLY A 45 -15.58 -23.88 5.69
N ALA A 46 -16.21 -23.58 6.82
CA ALA A 46 -17.45 -22.78 6.87
C ALA A 46 -17.22 -21.26 6.82
N LEU A 47 -16.01 -20.79 7.19
CA LEU A 47 -15.69 -19.37 7.28
C LEU A 47 -14.74 -18.96 6.14
N THR A 48 -15.03 -17.85 5.49
CA THR A 48 -14.14 -17.18 4.54
C THR A 48 -12.85 -16.72 5.23
N LEU A 49 -11.81 -16.36 4.47
CA LEU A 49 -10.57 -15.83 5.02
C LEU A 49 -10.82 -14.58 5.88
N ALA A 50 -11.69 -13.67 5.43
CA ALA A 50 -12.04 -12.47 6.19
C ALA A 50 -12.75 -12.79 7.51
N GLU A 51 -13.68 -13.76 7.51
CA GLU A 51 -14.41 -14.17 8.71
C GLU A 51 -13.51 -14.88 9.72
N GLN A 52 -12.60 -15.73 9.23
CA GLN A 52 -11.62 -16.39 10.08
C GLN A 52 -10.69 -15.37 10.74
N ALA A 53 -10.10 -14.47 9.97
CA ALA A 53 -9.22 -13.43 10.49
C ALA A 53 -9.93 -12.50 11.48
N ALA A 54 -11.16 -12.08 11.19
CA ALA A 54 -11.95 -11.28 12.11
C ALA A 54 -12.27 -12.04 13.42
N ARG A 55 -12.48 -13.36 13.34
CA ARG A 55 -12.67 -14.21 14.53
C ARG A 55 -11.39 -14.30 15.33
N GLU A 56 -10.23 -14.56 14.72
CA GLU A 56 -8.93 -14.63 15.39
C GLU A 56 -8.62 -13.34 16.17
N ILE A 57 -8.90 -12.18 15.56
CA ILE A 57 -8.73 -10.87 16.22
C ILE A 57 -9.66 -10.74 17.43
N ARG A 58 -10.93 -11.16 17.31
CA ARG A 58 -11.88 -11.11 18.44
C ARG A 58 -11.49 -12.07 19.57
N ASP A 59 -11.03 -13.28 19.22
CA ASP A 59 -10.57 -14.28 20.19
C ASP A 59 -9.32 -13.79 20.94
N ALA A 60 -8.51 -12.91 20.32
CA ALA A 60 -7.39 -12.21 20.97
C ALA A 60 -7.83 -10.95 21.78
N GLY A 61 -9.12 -10.65 21.87
CA GLY A 61 -9.66 -9.51 22.63
C GLY A 61 -9.84 -8.22 21.87
N GLY A 62 -9.55 -8.18 20.56
CA GLY A 62 -9.76 -7.03 19.67
C GLY A 62 -11.20 -6.91 19.17
N VAL A 63 -11.48 -5.82 18.46
CA VAL A 63 -12.78 -5.57 17.80
C VAL A 63 -12.61 -5.68 16.29
N ALA A 64 -13.25 -6.67 15.67
CA ALA A 64 -13.16 -6.87 14.22
C ALA A 64 -14.45 -7.43 13.62
N VAL A 65 -14.75 -7.00 12.38
CA VAL A 65 -15.82 -7.52 11.54
C VAL A 65 -15.29 -7.87 10.16
N ALA A 66 -15.87 -8.87 9.51
CA ALA A 66 -15.47 -9.28 8.17
C ALA A 66 -16.21 -8.51 7.08
N ASN A 67 -15.54 -8.30 5.95
CA ASN A 67 -16.11 -7.86 4.69
C ASN A 67 -15.54 -8.72 3.56
N THR A 68 -16.37 -9.25 2.69
CA THR A 68 -15.98 -10.17 1.59
C THR A 68 -16.18 -9.57 0.20
N ASP A 69 -16.45 -8.27 0.11
CA ASP A 69 -16.67 -7.59 -1.16
C ASP A 69 -15.38 -7.44 -1.97
N ASP A 70 -15.51 -7.54 -3.29
CA ASP A 70 -14.38 -7.38 -4.22
C ASP A 70 -14.06 -5.90 -4.43
N ILE A 71 -12.99 -5.44 -3.79
CA ILE A 71 -12.53 -4.04 -3.86
C ILE A 71 -11.98 -3.65 -5.24
N SER A 72 -11.78 -4.58 -6.16
CA SER A 72 -11.43 -4.28 -7.55
C SER A 72 -12.62 -3.73 -8.34
N THR A 73 -13.82 -3.81 -7.79
CA THR A 73 -15.05 -3.20 -8.30
C THR A 73 -15.31 -1.85 -7.62
N TRP A 74 -16.10 -1.01 -8.29
CA TRP A 74 -16.50 0.27 -7.73
C TRP A 74 -17.40 0.08 -6.50
N GLU A 75 -18.36 -0.80 -6.65
CA GLU A 75 -19.36 -1.17 -5.67
C GLU A 75 -18.71 -1.78 -4.41
N GLY A 76 -17.71 -2.65 -4.60
CA GLY A 76 -16.99 -3.25 -3.47
C GLY A 76 -16.19 -2.24 -2.66
N GLY A 77 -15.60 -1.24 -3.34
CA GLY A 77 -14.93 -0.13 -2.65
C GLY A 77 -15.91 0.73 -1.85
N GLU A 78 -17.10 1.04 -2.39
CA GLU A 78 -18.16 1.78 -1.70
C GLU A 78 -18.73 0.97 -0.52
N SER A 79 -18.97 -0.32 -0.72
CA SER A 79 -19.47 -1.24 0.31
C SER A 79 -18.52 -1.36 1.50
N LEU A 80 -17.23 -1.47 1.28
CA LEU A 80 -16.21 -1.53 2.35
C LEU A 80 -16.29 -0.31 3.27
N VAL A 81 -16.35 0.89 2.69
CA VAL A 81 -16.43 2.14 3.46
C VAL A 81 -17.77 2.25 4.15
N ALA A 82 -18.88 1.96 3.47
CA ALA A 82 -20.22 1.97 4.04
C ALA A 82 -20.33 1.00 5.22
N LYS A 83 -19.77 -0.22 5.09
CA LYS A 83 -19.74 -1.20 6.19
C LYS A 83 -18.94 -0.67 7.38
N THR A 84 -17.78 -0.06 7.17
CA THR A 84 -16.99 0.51 8.26
C THR A 84 -17.76 1.57 9.03
N VAL A 85 -18.43 2.47 8.32
CA VAL A 85 -19.23 3.53 8.93
C VAL A 85 -20.47 2.97 9.60
N SER A 86 -21.15 1.97 9.02
CA SER A 86 -22.36 1.40 9.64
C SER A 86 -22.07 0.61 10.91
N GLU A 87 -20.94 -0.11 10.98
CA GLU A 87 -20.55 -0.92 12.13
C GLU A 87 -20.00 -0.07 13.30
N PHE A 88 -19.21 0.97 12.97
CA PHE A 88 -18.44 1.70 13.98
C PHE A 88 -18.79 3.19 14.07
N GLY A 89 -19.73 3.69 13.24
CA GLY A 89 -20.16 5.09 13.22
C GLY A 89 -19.15 6.06 12.59
N ARG A 90 -17.98 5.57 12.15
CA ARG A 90 -16.88 6.38 11.63
C ARG A 90 -15.94 5.54 10.75
N ILE A 91 -15.08 6.22 9.99
CA ILE A 91 -13.88 5.66 9.38
C ILE A 91 -12.72 6.64 9.57
N ASP A 92 -11.67 6.22 10.26
CA ASP A 92 -10.48 7.03 10.59
C ASP A 92 -9.25 6.57 9.83
N GLY A 93 -9.23 5.31 9.41
CA GLY A 93 -8.11 4.74 8.67
C GLY A 93 -8.56 3.84 7.53
N LEU A 94 -7.78 3.86 6.46
CA LEU A 94 -7.94 2.97 5.30
C LEU A 94 -6.58 2.42 4.90
N VAL A 95 -6.36 1.11 5.14
CA VAL A 95 -5.14 0.40 4.78
C VAL A 95 -5.41 -0.42 3.53
N LEU A 96 -4.87 0.02 2.41
CA LEU A 96 -5.05 -0.58 1.09
C LEU A 96 -3.86 -1.52 0.81
N ASN A 97 -4.05 -2.81 1.06
CA ASN A 97 -3.00 -3.81 0.99
C ASN A 97 -3.28 -4.95 0.00
N ALA A 98 -4.53 -5.17 -0.38
CA ALA A 98 -4.91 -6.28 -1.28
C ALA A 98 -4.07 -6.33 -2.56
N GLY A 99 -3.69 -7.53 -2.95
CA GLY A 99 -2.84 -7.72 -4.13
C GLY A 99 -2.79 -9.17 -4.61
N ILE A 100 -2.41 -9.33 -5.87
CA ILE A 100 -2.16 -10.60 -6.55
C ILE A 100 -0.91 -10.52 -7.40
N ILE A 101 -0.34 -11.67 -7.76
CA ILE A 101 0.79 -11.78 -8.69
C ILE A 101 0.35 -12.58 -9.93
N ARG A 102 0.75 -12.09 -11.11
CA ARG A 102 0.63 -12.75 -12.40
C ARG A 102 1.90 -12.46 -13.21
N ASP A 103 3.02 -12.96 -12.69
CA ASP A 103 4.35 -12.69 -13.25
C ASP A 103 4.52 -13.37 -14.59
N ARG A 104 4.98 -12.62 -15.57
CA ARG A 104 5.24 -13.07 -16.93
C ARG A 104 6.22 -12.13 -17.63
N MET A 105 7.14 -12.67 -18.38
CA MET A 105 7.98 -11.84 -19.25
C MET A 105 7.11 -10.99 -20.18
N LEU A 106 7.48 -9.72 -20.38
CA LEU A 106 6.70 -8.72 -21.12
C LEU A 106 6.15 -9.26 -22.46
N VAL A 107 7.01 -9.95 -23.23
CA VAL A 107 6.64 -10.48 -24.57
C VAL A 107 5.63 -11.62 -24.53
N ASN A 108 5.41 -12.24 -23.37
CA ASN A 108 4.52 -13.39 -23.19
C ASN A 108 3.32 -13.07 -22.30
N MET A 109 3.22 -11.85 -21.76
CA MET A 109 2.14 -11.44 -20.87
C MET A 109 0.81 -11.35 -21.63
N THR A 110 -0.21 -12.01 -21.12
CA THR A 110 -1.55 -11.95 -21.67
C THR A 110 -2.33 -10.74 -21.16
N GLU A 111 -3.36 -10.32 -21.92
CA GLU A 111 -4.29 -9.26 -21.51
C GLU A 111 -4.93 -9.58 -20.14
N ALA A 112 -5.38 -10.81 -19.92
CA ALA A 112 -5.99 -11.24 -18.66
C ALA A 112 -5.02 -11.17 -17.47
N GLU A 113 -3.74 -11.49 -17.65
CA GLU A 113 -2.71 -11.34 -16.62
C GLU A 113 -2.44 -9.87 -16.30
N TRP A 114 -2.45 -9.01 -17.30
CA TRP A 114 -2.36 -7.56 -17.15
C TRP A 114 -3.57 -6.99 -16.42
N ASP A 115 -4.76 -7.21 -16.97
CA ASP A 115 -6.00 -6.61 -16.47
C ASP A 115 -6.31 -7.01 -15.03
N SER A 116 -6.12 -8.28 -14.68
CA SER A 116 -6.38 -8.76 -13.32
C SER A 116 -5.48 -8.07 -12.28
N VAL A 117 -4.20 -7.84 -12.61
CA VAL A 117 -3.26 -7.17 -11.71
C VAL A 117 -3.61 -5.68 -11.58
N ILE A 118 -3.88 -5.00 -12.68
CA ILE A 118 -4.30 -3.58 -12.67
C ILE A 118 -5.62 -3.41 -11.92
N ALA A 119 -6.59 -4.31 -12.11
CA ALA A 119 -7.88 -4.25 -11.42
C ALA A 119 -7.72 -4.37 -9.90
N VAL A 120 -7.01 -5.38 -9.42
CA VAL A 120 -6.86 -5.62 -7.97
C VAL A 120 -5.97 -4.56 -7.32
N HIS A 121 -4.81 -4.26 -7.92
CA HIS A 121 -3.86 -3.33 -7.31
C HIS A 121 -4.26 -1.87 -7.50
N LEU A 122 -4.37 -1.38 -8.73
CA LEU A 122 -4.53 0.04 -8.97
C LEU A 122 -5.97 0.50 -8.77
N LYS A 123 -6.93 -0.16 -9.43
CA LYS A 123 -8.34 0.17 -9.25
C LYS A 123 -8.84 -0.20 -7.85
N GLY A 124 -8.39 -1.34 -7.28
CA GLY A 124 -8.74 -1.78 -5.93
C GLY A 124 -8.15 -0.91 -4.81
N HIS A 125 -7.13 -0.08 -5.10
CA HIS A 125 -6.72 1.01 -4.21
C HIS A 125 -7.56 2.26 -4.45
N PHE A 126 -7.87 2.58 -5.70
CA PHE A 126 -8.60 3.80 -6.05
C PHE A 126 -10.08 3.77 -5.59
N ALA A 127 -10.80 2.69 -5.81
CA ALA A 127 -12.24 2.63 -5.52
C ALA A 127 -12.57 2.85 -4.02
N PRO A 128 -11.96 2.13 -3.07
CA PRO A 128 -12.16 2.39 -1.64
C PRO A 128 -11.64 3.78 -1.21
N LEU A 129 -10.49 4.23 -1.74
CA LEU A 129 -9.96 5.56 -1.45
C LEU A 129 -10.95 6.66 -1.84
N ARG A 130 -11.51 6.58 -3.04
CA ARG A 130 -12.52 7.54 -3.50
C ARG A 130 -13.77 7.53 -2.62
N ALA A 131 -14.24 6.35 -2.22
CA ALA A 131 -15.40 6.23 -1.34
C ALA A 131 -15.13 6.88 0.03
N ALA A 132 -13.98 6.61 0.64
CA ALA A 132 -13.55 7.23 1.89
C ALA A 132 -13.34 8.74 1.75
N ALA A 133 -12.73 9.20 0.66
CA ALA A 133 -12.55 10.62 0.37
C ALA A 133 -13.87 11.38 0.28
N ASN A 134 -14.90 10.79 -0.35
CA ASN A 134 -16.24 11.36 -0.38
C ASN A 134 -16.84 11.46 1.05
N HIS A 135 -16.71 10.41 1.85
CA HIS A 135 -17.17 10.41 3.24
C HIS A 135 -16.48 11.52 4.05
N TRP A 136 -15.16 11.61 4.04
CA TRP A 136 -14.40 12.64 4.77
C TRP A 136 -14.69 14.06 4.26
N ARG A 137 -14.85 14.25 2.96
CA ARG A 137 -15.30 15.54 2.40
C ARG A 137 -16.65 15.97 2.95
N ASP A 138 -17.64 15.06 2.96
CA ASP A 138 -19.00 15.37 3.39
C ASP A 138 -19.06 15.57 4.91
N LEU A 139 -18.29 14.78 5.65
CA LEU A 139 -18.10 14.96 7.10
C LEU A 139 -17.44 16.30 7.43
N SER A 140 -16.39 16.68 6.68
CA SER A 140 -15.72 17.99 6.84
C SER A 140 -16.66 19.15 6.59
N LYS A 141 -17.51 19.06 5.54
CA LYS A 141 -18.53 20.07 5.26
C LYS A 141 -19.56 20.17 6.40
N SER A 142 -20.04 19.05 6.91
CA SER A 142 -21.06 19.02 7.96
C SER A 142 -20.53 19.56 9.29
N ARG A 143 -19.24 19.33 9.60
CA ARG A 143 -18.59 19.81 10.83
C ARG A 143 -18.08 21.25 10.73
N GLY A 144 -17.94 21.80 9.54
CA GLY A 144 -17.31 23.10 9.30
C GLY A 144 -15.81 23.14 9.60
N GLY A 145 -15.11 21.96 9.52
CA GLY A 145 -13.69 21.81 9.80
C GLY A 145 -13.16 20.47 9.31
N PRO A 146 -11.86 20.18 9.46
CA PRO A 146 -11.25 18.93 9.01
C PRO A 146 -11.96 17.70 9.61
N ALA A 147 -12.20 16.70 8.77
CA ALA A 147 -12.77 15.41 9.19
C ALA A 147 -11.72 14.58 9.95
N GLY A 148 -10.46 14.64 9.50
CA GLY A 148 -9.39 13.76 9.91
C GLY A 148 -9.47 12.40 9.23
N GLY A 149 -8.34 11.73 9.08
CA GLY A 149 -8.25 10.38 8.53
C GLY A 149 -6.84 10.03 8.08
N HIS A 150 -6.57 8.74 7.93
CA HIS A 150 -5.26 8.22 7.55
C HIS A 150 -5.40 7.17 6.47
N VAL A 151 -4.63 7.29 5.39
CA VAL A 151 -4.58 6.30 4.31
C VAL A 151 -3.17 5.76 4.21
N VAL A 152 -3.05 4.43 4.25
CA VAL A 152 -1.79 3.73 3.98
C VAL A 152 -1.99 2.83 2.77
N MET A 153 -1.19 3.05 1.73
CA MET A 153 -1.28 2.33 0.47
C MET A 153 -0.06 1.43 0.30
N THR A 154 -0.28 0.17 -0.05
CA THR A 154 0.81 -0.79 -0.21
C THR A 154 1.32 -0.80 -1.65
N SER A 155 2.52 -0.24 -1.86
CA SER A 155 3.27 -0.35 -3.09
C SER A 155 4.31 -1.49 -2.99
N SER A 156 5.40 -1.38 -3.73
CA SER A 156 6.51 -2.33 -3.78
C SER A 156 7.73 -1.65 -4.37
N GLU A 157 8.91 -2.13 -4.04
CA GLU A 157 10.13 -1.74 -4.75
C GLU A 157 10.08 -2.06 -6.25
N ALA A 158 9.29 -3.07 -6.66
CA ALA A 158 9.01 -3.30 -8.08
C ALA A 158 8.35 -2.10 -8.76
N GLY A 159 7.54 -1.31 -8.01
CA GLY A 159 6.97 -0.05 -8.49
C GLY A 159 7.96 1.11 -8.49
N LEU A 160 9.01 1.06 -7.68
CA LEU A 160 10.05 2.09 -7.60
C LEU A 160 11.18 1.88 -8.61
N TYR A 161 11.59 0.62 -8.82
CA TYR A 161 12.79 0.28 -9.60
C TYR A 161 12.49 -0.54 -10.86
N GLY A 162 11.28 -1.09 -10.99
CA GLY A 162 10.94 -2.08 -12.03
C GLY A 162 11.58 -3.43 -11.76
N ASN A 163 10.85 -4.52 -11.96
CA ASN A 163 11.38 -5.88 -11.81
C ASN A 163 11.08 -6.72 -13.05
N VAL A 164 12.06 -7.53 -13.45
CA VAL A 164 11.95 -8.40 -14.63
C VAL A 164 10.80 -9.39 -14.44
N GLY A 165 9.94 -9.54 -15.46
CA GLY A 165 8.78 -10.42 -15.41
C GLY A 165 7.55 -9.83 -14.71
N GLN A 166 7.62 -8.59 -14.21
CA GLN A 166 6.55 -7.94 -13.44
C GLN A 166 6.06 -6.65 -14.09
N ALA A 167 5.89 -6.62 -15.41
CA ALA A 167 5.48 -5.40 -16.10
C ALA A 167 4.11 -4.87 -15.61
N ASN A 168 3.12 -5.75 -15.44
CA ASN A 168 1.80 -5.44 -14.88
C ASN A 168 1.89 -4.99 -13.42
N TYR A 169 2.60 -5.74 -12.58
CA TYR A 169 2.75 -5.48 -11.15
C TYR A 169 3.52 -4.19 -10.90
N SER A 170 4.66 -4.00 -11.57
CA SER A 170 5.48 -2.78 -11.46
C SER A 170 4.70 -1.55 -11.90
N ALA A 171 3.95 -1.63 -13.01
CA ALA A 171 3.10 -0.53 -13.48
C ALA A 171 2.01 -0.17 -12.44
N ALA A 172 1.31 -1.17 -11.91
CA ALA A 172 0.28 -0.96 -10.89
C ALA A 172 0.88 -0.35 -9.61
N LYS A 173 2.00 -0.88 -9.12
CA LYS A 173 2.66 -0.41 -7.89
C LYS A 173 3.28 0.99 -8.04
N ALA A 174 3.82 1.34 -9.20
CA ALA A 174 4.22 2.71 -9.53
C ALA A 174 3.00 3.66 -9.59
N GLY A 175 1.90 3.19 -10.20
CA GLY A 175 0.63 3.92 -10.25
C GLY A 175 0.05 4.23 -8.86
N ILE A 176 0.21 3.33 -7.88
CA ILE A 176 -0.20 3.56 -6.49
C ILE A 176 0.59 4.73 -5.88
N VAL A 177 1.92 4.83 -6.10
CA VAL A 177 2.72 5.96 -5.61
C VAL A 177 2.23 7.28 -6.21
N GLY A 178 1.98 7.31 -7.53
CA GLY A 178 1.42 8.49 -8.19
C GLY A 178 0.04 8.89 -7.66
N LEU A 179 -0.84 7.89 -7.47
CA LEU A 179 -2.17 8.08 -6.87
C LEU A 179 -2.09 8.65 -5.45
N ALA A 180 -1.19 8.12 -4.62
CA ALA A 180 -0.98 8.59 -3.25
C ALA A 180 -0.53 10.06 -3.19
N MET A 181 0.38 10.47 -4.08
CA MET A 181 0.83 11.87 -4.16
C MET A 181 -0.30 12.84 -4.52
N VAL A 182 -1.19 12.43 -5.43
CA VAL A 182 -2.38 13.24 -5.78
C VAL A 182 -3.35 13.28 -4.60
N ALA A 183 -3.66 12.12 -4.01
CA ALA A 183 -4.58 12.02 -2.89
C ALA A 183 -4.09 12.81 -1.66
N ALA A 184 -2.80 12.79 -1.35
CA ALA A 184 -2.21 13.56 -0.27
C ALA A 184 -2.49 15.07 -0.43
N ARG A 185 -2.33 15.60 -1.66
CA ARG A 185 -2.58 17.02 -1.95
C ARG A 185 -4.08 17.38 -1.92
N GLU A 186 -4.93 16.52 -2.50
CA GLU A 186 -6.37 16.81 -2.59
C GLU A 186 -7.11 16.66 -1.26
N LEU A 187 -6.65 15.74 -0.39
CA LEU A 187 -7.32 15.42 0.86
C LEU A 187 -6.74 16.19 2.07
N GLU A 188 -5.61 16.88 1.93
CA GLU A 188 -4.99 17.72 2.95
C GLU A 188 -6.01 18.68 3.59
N ARG A 189 -6.80 19.36 2.78
CA ARG A 189 -7.83 20.29 3.25
C ARG A 189 -8.93 19.67 4.11
N TYR A 190 -9.06 18.35 4.09
CA TYR A 190 -9.97 17.58 4.93
C TYR A 190 -9.29 16.99 6.16
N GLY A 191 -7.98 17.26 6.33
CA GLY A 191 -7.16 16.72 7.42
C GLY A 191 -6.82 15.25 7.25
N VAL A 192 -6.77 14.74 6.01
CA VAL A 192 -6.47 13.34 5.71
C VAL A 192 -5.03 13.20 5.24
N SER A 193 -4.24 12.38 5.93
CA SER A 193 -2.89 12.01 5.51
C SER A 193 -2.93 10.77 4.58
N VAL A 194 -2.03 10.73 3.60
CA VAL A 194 -1.92 9.59 2.66
C VAL A 194 -0.45 9.23 2.47
N ASN A 195 -0.08 8.00 2.78
CA ASN A 195 1.29 7.51 2.69
C ASN A 195 1.37 6.16 1.99
N VAL A 196 2.56 5.81 1.54
CA VAL A 196 2.85 4.56 0.82
C VAL A 196 3.86 3.73 1.60
N VAL A 197 3.62 2.43 1.70
CA VAL A 197 4.54 1.46 2.27
C VAL A 197 4.91 0.42 1.21
N CYS A 198 6.21 0.18 1.04
CA CYS A 198 6.79 -0.85 0.18
C CYS A 198 7.40 -1.94 1.08
N PRO A 199 6.68 -3.01 1.39
CA PRO A 199 7.16 -4.04 2.30
C PRO A 199 8.12 -5.00 1.62
N ARG A 200 9.18 -5.44 2.35
CA ARG A 200 9.93 -6.67 2.07
C ARG A 200 9.57 -7.69 3.14
N SER A 201 8.87 -8.73 2.78
CA SER A 201 8.42 -9.74 3.74
C SER A 201 8.17 -11.09 3.07
N ARG A 202 8.32 -12.15 3.85
CA ARG A 202 7.89 -13.49 3.47
C ARG A 202 6.38 -13.57 3.52
N THR A 203 5.80 -13.93 2.39
CA THR A 203 4.36 -14.15 2.23
C THR A 203 4.15 -15.29 1.26
N SER A 204 2.93 -15.81 1.16
CA SER A 204 2.58 -16.80 0.13
C SER A 204 2.87 -16.33 -1.30
N MET A 205 3.02 -15.02 -1.51
CA MET A 205 3.40 -14.44 -2.80
C MET A 205 4.92 -14.48 -3.05
N THR A 206 5.75 -14.55 -2.01
CA THR A 206 7.21 -14.45 -2.09
C THR A 206 7.95 -15.72 -1.67
N GLU A 207 7.30 -16.67 -1.02
CA GLU A 207 7.90 -17.93 -0.56
C GLU A 207 8.59 -18.72 -1.67
N HIS A 208 8.00 -18.74 -2.87
CA HIS A 208 8.57 -19.45 -4.01
C HIS A 208 9.87 -18.86 -4.55
N LEU A 209 10.24 -17.64 -4.13
CA LEU A 209 11.46 -16.97 -4.58
C LEU A 209 12.71 -17.44 -3.83
N GLY A 210 12.58 -18.09 -2.66
CA GLY A 210 13.69 -18.52 -1.82
C GLY A 210 14.59 -17.39 -1.32
N LEU A 211 14.11 -16.13 -1.37
CA LEU A 211 14.88 -14.92 -1.00
C LEU A 211 14.60 -14.47 0.45
N PHE A 212 13.54 -15.00 1.06
CA PHE A 212 13.02 -14.53 2.34
C PHE A 212 12.92 -15.68 3.36
N ASP A 213 13.91 -16.56 3.38
CA ASP A 213 13.92 -17.68 4.31
C ASP A 213 14.03 -17.20 5.78
N ALA A 214 13.39 -17.94 6.67
CA ALA A 214 13.45 -17.63 8.10
C ALA A 214 14.90 -17.72 8.60
N THR A 215 15.31 -16.69 9.33
CA THR A 215 16.64 -16.64 9.95
C THR A 215 16.57 -17.05 11.43
N PRO A 216 17.57 -17.73 11.99
CA PRO A 216 17.65 -17.99 13.42
C PRO A 216 17.67 -16.67 14.21
N GLY A 217 16.86 -16.58 15.26
CA GLY A 217 16.75 -15.39 16.10
C GLY A 217 15.68 -14.43 15.61
N PHE A 218 16.01 -13.17 15.37
CA PHE A 218 15.07 -12.18 14.82
C PHE A 218 14.81 -12.47 13.35
N ASP A 219 13.56 -12.82 13.02
CA ASP A 219 13.15 -13.10 11.64
C ASP A 219 12.92 -11.81 10.87
N LEU A 220 13.93 -11.38 10.11
CA LEU A 220 13.93 -10.15 9.31
C LEU A 220 12.76 -10.05 8.33
N TRP A 221 12.23 -11.19 7.89
CA TRP A 221 11.23 -11.25 6.83
C TRP A 221 9.83 -11.58 7.35
N HIS A 222 9.66 -11.58 8.69
CA HIS A 222 8.34 -11.83 9.27
C HIS A 222 7.36 -10.70 8.89
N PRO A 223 6.11 -11.02 8.49
CA PRO A 223 5.10 -10.01 8.15
C PRO A 223 4.85 -8.97 9.25
N ASP A 224 4.96 -9.36 10.52
CA ASP A 224 4.73 -8.48 11.66
C ASP A 224 5.71 -7.31 11.75
N ASN A 225 6.88 -7.41 11.11
CA ASN A 225 7.85 -6.31 11.08
C ASN A 225 7.36 -5.09 10.28
N ILE A 226 6.36 -5.27 9.41
CA ILE A 226 5.81 -4.20 8.58
C ILE A 226 4.74 -3.41 9.33
N SER A 227 3.97 -4.09 10.16
CA SER A 227 2.75 -3.57 10.77
C SER A 227 2.96 -2.40 11.74
N PRO A 228 4.07 -2.28 12.50
CA PRO A 228 4.32 -1.14 13.37
C PRO A 228 4.34 0.22 12.64
N LEU A 229 4.97 0.27 11.43
CA LEU A 229 4.95 1.48 10.62
C LEU A 229 3.52 1.83 10.16
N VAL A 230 2.75 0.83 9.71
CA VAL A 230 1.37 1.03 9.27
C VAL A 230 0.49 1.51 10.42
N ALA A 231 0.63 0.93 11.61
CA ALA A 231 -0.09 1.35 12.81
C ALA A 231 0.29 2.80 13.18
N TYR A 232 1.58 3.14 13.21
CA TYR A 232 2.05 4.52 13.45
C TYR A 232 1.43 5.51 12.46
N LEU A 233 1.43 5.20 11.15
CA LEU A 233 0.85 6.08 10.13
C LEU A 233 -0.68 6.25 10.25
N CYS A 234 -1.36 5.44 11.07
CA CYS A 234 -2.77 5.57 11.40
C CYS A 234 -3.02 6.32 12.72
N THR A 235 -1.97 6.77 13.44
CA THR A 235 -2.10 7.55 14.68
C THR A 235 -2.22 9.05 14.40
N ASP A 236 -2.74 9.80 15.38
CA ASP A 236 -2.78 11.26 15.33
C ASP A 236 -1.36 11.87 15.36
N ASP A 237 -0.38 11.20 15.96
CA ASP A 237 1.02 11.62 15.98
C ASP A 237 1.64 11.67 14.57
N ALA A 238 1.12 10.86 13.65
CA ALA A 238 1.55 10.84 12.25
C ALA A 238 0.71 11.77 11.35
N ALA A 239 -0.21 12.57 11.85
CA ALA A 239 -1.11 13.39 11.04
C ALA A 239 -0.37 14.36 10.10
N ALA A 240 0.82 14.82 10.47
CA ALA A 240 1.66 15.67 9.62
C ALA A 240 2.47 14.91 8.57
N VAL A 241 2.55 13.57 8.66
CA VAL A 241 3.26 12.72 7.70
C VAL A 241 2.30 12.40 6.56
N SER A 242 2.48 13.02 5.41
CA SER A 242 1.62 12.82 4.23
C SER A 242 2.42 12.93 2.94
N GLY A 243 2.03 12.15 1.92
CA GLY A 243 2.70 12.10 0.63
C GLY A 243 4.03 11.34 0.63
N GLN A 244 4.35 10.62 1.71
CA GLN A 244 5.62 9.94 1.88
C GLN A 244 5.56 8.49 1.40
N THR A 245 6.71 7.99 0.96
CA THR A 245 6.88 6.57 0.56
C THR A 245 7.99 5.95 1.41
N PHE A 246 7.71 4.80 1.99
CA PHE A 246 8.62 4.08 2.86
C PHE A 246 8.91 2.69 2.31
N VAL A 247 10.17 2.24 2.41
CA VAL A 247 10.54 0.82 2.31
C VAL A 247 10.74 0.28 3.71
N VAL A 248 10.15 -0.88 4.04
CA VAL A 248 10.19 -1.43 5.40
C VAL A 248 10.44 -2.94 5.38
N HIS A 249 11.36 -3.38 6.25
CA HIS A 249 11.65 -4.79 6.52
C HIS A 249 12.41 -4.94 7.84
N GLY A 250 12.22 -6.05 8.54
CA GLY A 250 12.90 -6.29 9.81
C GLY A 250 12.77 -5.09 10.75
N GLY A 251 13.90 -4.59 11.24
CA GLY A 251 13.98 -3.38 12.05
C GLY A 251 14.24 -2.10 11.25
N THR A 252 14.22 -2.16 9.91
CA THR A 252 14.60 -1.04 9.03
C THR A 252 13.38 -0.35 8.45
N VAL A 253 13.34 0.97 8.56
CA VAL A 253 12.38 1.86 7.89
C VAL A 253 13.17 2.89 7.09
N SER A 254 13.04 2.88 5.77
CA SER A 254 13.71 3.81 4.86
C SER A 254 12.69 4.78 4.27
N LEU A 255 12.94 6.09 4.36
CA LEU A 255 12.18 7.10 3.66
C LEU A 255 12.74 7.25 2.24
N MET A 256 11.85 7.18 1.24
CA MET A 256 12.21 7.33 -0.17
C MET A 256 11.99 8.77 -0.63
N GLU A 257 12.97 9.32 -1.34
CA GLU A 257 12.79 10.60 -1.99
C GLU A 257 11.88 10.46 -3.23
N PRO A 258 10.95 11.39 -3.46
CA PRO A 258 10.15 11.42 -4.67
C PRO A 258 11.00 11.81 -5.89
N TRP A 259 10.38 11.83 -7.09
CA TRP A 259 11.04 12.29 -8.31
C TRP A 259 11.60 13.69 -8.14
N THR A 260 12.94 13.79 -8.19
CA THR A 260 13.70 15.05 -8.12
C THR A 260 14.48 15.26 -9.42
N GLU A 261 14.60 16.51 -9.85
CA GLU A 261 15.43 16.84 -11.00
C GLU A 261 16.91 16.57 -10.68
N ALA A 262 17.47 15.63 -11.41
CA ALA A 262 18.83 15.15 -11.15
C ALA A 262 19.91 15.98 -11.86
N SER A 263 19.60 16.53 -13.04
CA SER A 263 20.47 17.41 -13.82
C SER A 263 19.65 18.17 -14.85
N ARG A 264 20.18 19.24 -15.41
CA ARG A 264 19.52 20.07 -16.39
C ARG A 264 20.53 20.61 -17.40
N ILE A 265 20.16 20.61 -18.68
CA ILE A 265 20.81 21.41 -19.73
C ILE A 265 19.81 22.42 -20.29
N VAL A 266 20.26 23.60 -20.67
CA VAL A 266 19.40 24.68 -21.15
C VAL A 266 19.93 25.23 -22.46
N SER A 267 19.05 25.44 -23.44
CA SER A 267 19.37 26.12 -24.68
C SER A 267 18.60 27.44 -24.77
N PRO A 268 19.20 28.52 -25.29
CA PRO A 268 18.50 29.79 -25.54
C PRO A 268 17.52 29.67 -26.70
N GLU A 269 17.65 28.64 -27.52
CA GLU A 269 16.80 28.39 -28.71
C GLU A 269 16.18 26.98 -28.65
N ARG A 270 15.32 26.68 -29.60
CA ARG A 270 14.75 25.36 -29.75
C ARG A 270 15.87 24.34 -30.01
N TRP A 271 15.91 23.27 -29.24
CA TRP A 271 16.83 22.15 -29.46
C TRP A 271 16.63 21.54 -30.85
N THR A 272 17.73 21.37 -31.58
CA THR A 272 17.80 20.45 -32.71
C THR A 272 18.32 19.09 -32.23
N VAL A 273 18.09 18.03 -33.00
CA VAL A 273 18.62 16.70 -32.68
C VAL A 273 20.16 16.75 -32.56
N SER A 274 20.86 17.42 -33.49
CA SER A 274 22.31 17.57 -33.47
C SER A 274 22.80 18.31 -32.22
N ALA A 275 22.16 19.44 -31.86
CA ALA A 275 22.54 20.21 -30.69
C ALA A 275 22.32 19.41 -29.41
N LEU A 276 21.19 18.68 -29.30
CA LEU A 276 20.93 17.83 -28.15
C LEU A 276 21.91 16.65 -28.07
N THR A 277 22.28 16.05 -29.20
CA THR A 277 23.31 14.98 -29.23
C THR A 277 24.64 15.51 -28.69
N SER A 278 25.06 16.71 -29.10
CA SER A 278 26.32 17.30 -28.62
C SER A 278 26.29 17.66 -27.12
N ALA A 279 25.13 18.05 -26.60
CA ALA A 279 24.97 18.43 -25.19
C ALA A 279 24.60 17.26 -24.27
N SER A 280 24.28 16.08 -24.81
CA SER A 280 23.74 14.94 -24.02
C SER A 280 24.70 14.43 -22.95
N GLU A 281 26.03 14.48 -23.20
CA GLU A 281 27.04 14.07 -22.22
C GLU A 281 26.98 14.92 -20.94
N GLU A 282 26.70 16.22 -21.09
CA GLU A 282 26.57 17.15 -19.96
C GLU A 282 25.36 16.77 -19.07
N LEU A 283 24.26 16.32 -19.68
CA LEU A 283 23.07 15.85 -18.96
C LEU A 283 23.36 14.67 -18.04
N PHE A 284 24.28 13.79 -18.43
CA PHE A 284 24.63 12.55 -17.72
C PHE A 284 25.95 12.62 -16.94
N VAL A 285 26.56 13.79 -16.80
CA VAL A 285 27.83 13.92 -16.04
C VAL A 285 27.72 13.29 -14.64
N GLY A 286 28.61 12.36 -14.34
CA GLY A 286 28.65 11.63 -13.07
C GLY A 286 27.49 10.65 -12.84
N ARG A 287 26.71 10.31 -13.88
CA ARG A 287 25.52 9.44 -13.80
C ARG A 287 25.61 8.29 -14.79
N SER A 288 24.97 7.17 -14.42
CA SER A 288 24.75 6.07 -15.35
C SER A 288 23.68 6.44 -16.37
N THR A 289 23.89 6.04 -17.63
CA THR A 289 22.86 6.06 -18.69
C THR A 289 21.99 4.80 -18.70
N SER A 290 22.33 3.83 -17.84
CA SER A 290 21.58 2.57 -17.70
C SER A 290 20.73 2.60 -16.43
N ILE A 291 19.66 1.80 -16.44
CA ILE A 291 18.82 1.60 -15.26
C ILE A 291 19.63 0.99 -14.11
N MET A 292 19.40 1.44 -12.90
CA MET A 292 20.00 0.83 -11.70
C MET A 292 19.53 -0.61 -11.56
N PRO A 293 20.39 -1.52 -11.07
CA PRO A 293 19.96 -2.89 -10.76
C PRO A 293 18.86 -2.87 -9.70
N PHE A 294 17.97 -3.86 -9.78
CA PHE A 294 16.95 -4.06 -8.72
C PHE A 294 17.67 -4.38 -7.40
N PRO A 295 17.34 -3.70 -6.30
CA PRO A 295 17.99 -3.96 -5.01
C PRO A 295 17.66 -5.39 -4.54
N ASN A 296 18.69 -6.23 -4.44
CA ASN A 296 18.53 -7.55 -3.86
C ASN A 296 18.61 -7.44 -2.34
N PRO A 297 17.61 -7.94 -1.61
CA PRO A 297 17.70 -8.04 -0.17
C PRO A 297 18.80 -9.05 0.19
N THR A 298 19.90 -8.56 0.77
CA THR A 298 20.96 -9.41 1.31
C THR A 298 20.96 -9.32 2.82
N SER A 299 21.45 -10.38 3.49
CA SER A 299 21.63 -10.39 4.94
C SER A 299 22.60 -9.33 5.48
N SER A 300 23.28 -8.60 4.58
CA SER A 300 24.15 -7.46 4.91
C SER A 300 23.36 -6.15 5.06
N ASP A 301 22.06 -6.11 4.73
CA ASP A 301 21.20 -4.94 4.91
C ASP A 301 20.50 -4.95 6.28
N ALA A 302 20.92 -5.84 7.18
CA ALA A 302 20.40 -6.05 8.53
C ALA A 302 21.17 -5.27 9.60
#